data_c1336552d8744b518141fb7b1e342fdc
#
_entry.id   c1336552d8744b518141fb7b1e342fdc
#
_cell.length_a   1.000
_cell.length_b   1.000
_cell.length_c   1.000
_cell.angle_alpha   90.00
_cell.angle_beta   90.00
_cell.angle_gamma   90.00
#
_symmetry.space_group_name_H-M   'P 1'
#
loop_
_entity.id
_entity.type
_entity.pdbx_description
1 polymer ?
#
loop_
_entity_poly.entity_id
_entity_poly.type
_entity_poly.pdbx_seq_one_letter_code
_entity_poly.pdbx_strand_id
1 'polypeptide(L)'
;MRLLLIAAVFLILSACTTIPEQIQGAYPDISPARVEPSVFGTDVRWGGIIIATRVDANKSCIEILSRELGKYMRPETGDSTAGRFIGCQPGFLDPMVYAAGREITVTGAIQKIEVKKLEDFAYRYPVLEIHDLVLWEKRKVVMRYRGFNDPFYGPMYGPWYGAPGYWGAWGGYPWYPRPFGGYGTGYIEPQELLPGPAIIETSK
;
A
#
# COMPACT_ATOMS: atom_id res chain seq x y z
N MET A 1 -34.30 33.23 -4.65
CA MET A 1 -34.23 31.75 -4.68
C MET A 1 -33.17 31.19 -5.64
N ARG A 2 -33.05 31.63 -6.89
CA ARG A 2 -32.04 31.13 -7.86
C ARG A 2 -30.58 31.37 -7.42
N LEU A 3 -30.26 32.52 -6.84
CA LEU A 3 -28.92 32.84 -6.34
C LEU A 3 -28.49 31.99 -5.14
N LEU A 4 -29.45 31.64 -4.25
CA LEU A 4 -29.18 30.75 -3.11
C LEU A 4 -28.89 29.30 -3.54
N LEU A 5 -29.53 28.83 -4.60
CA LEU A 5 -29.27 27.52 -5.17
C LEU A 5 -27.89 27.43 -5.84
N ILE A 6 -27.48 28.50 -6.53
CA ILE A 6 -26.12 28.56 -7.15
C ILE A 6 -25.04 28.60 -6.07
N ALA A 7 -25.20 29.36 -4.99
CA ALA A 7 -24.28 29.40 -3.87
C ALA A 7 -24.18 28.05 -3.14
N ALA A 8 -25.27 27.32 -2.98
CA ALA A 8 -25.28 25.99 -2.38
C ALA A 8 -24.55 24.94 -3.24
N VAL A 9 -24.64 25.04 -4.57
CA VAL A 9 -23.93 24.14 -5.49
C VAL A 9 -22.43 24.38 -5.45
N PHE A 10 -21.97 25.62 -5.29
CA PHE A 10 -20.54 25.94 -5.17
C PHE A 10 -19.90 25.44 -3.87
N LEU A 11 -20.68 25.32 -2.78
CA LEU A 11 -20.21 24.80 -1.50
C LEU A 11 -19.98 23.28 -1.49
N ILE A 12 -20.61 22.53 -2.40
CA ILE A 12 -20.53 21.05 -2.44
C ILE A 12 -19.30 20.57 -3.24
N LEU A 13 -18.68 21.43 -4.04
CA LEU A 13 -17.56 21.09 -4.93
C LEU A 13 -16.16 21.08 -4.25
N SER A 14 -16.08 21.33 -2.95
CA SER A 14 -14.80 21.44 -2.22
C SER A 14 -14.26 20.11 -1.67
N ALA A 15 -14.77 18.97 -2.09
CA ALA A 15 -14.22 17.66 -1.72
C ALA A 15 -12.91 17.36 -2.48
N CYS A 16 -11.91 18.24 -2.35
CA CYS A 16 -10.56 17.95 -2.81
C CYS A 16 -9.91 16.98 -1.81
N THR A 17 -9.48 15.81 -2.29
CA THR A 17 -8.56 14.96 -1.54
C THR A 17 -7.27 15.74 -1.32
N THR A 18 -7.04 16.16 -0.09
CA THR A 18 -5.89 16.96 0.32
C THR A 18 -4.83 16.07 0.95
N ILE A 19 -3.59 16.56 0.94
CA ILE A 19 -2.50 15.97 1.74
C ILE A 19 -2.93 15.99 3.22
N PRO A 20 -2.76 14.90 3.98
CA PRO A 20 -3.05 14.89 5.41
C PRO A 20 -2.35 16.03 6.15
N GLU A 21 -3.06 16.70 7.04
CA GLU A 21 -2.63 17.94 7.68
C GLU A 21 -1.29 17.76 8.42
N GLN A 22 -1.10 16.60 9.05
CA GLN A 22 0.09 16.26 9.84
C GLN A 22 1.38 16.25 9.02
N ILE A 23 1.29 15.99 7.72
CA ILE A 23 2.47 15.88 6.83
C ILE A 23 2.49 16.97 5.75
N GLN A 24 1.68 18.03 5.91
CA GLN A 24 1.74 19.20 5.04
C GLN A 24 3.02 20.01 5.30
N GLY A 25 3.38 20.83 4.33
CA GLY A 25 4.53 21.72 4.43
C GLY A 25 5.47 21.61 3.25
N ALA A 26 6.46 22.51 3.24
CA ALA A 26 7.54 22.50 2.29
C ALA A 26 8.78 21.88 2.93
N TYR A 27 9.27 20.80 2.35
CA TYR A 27 10.44 20.06 2.80
C TYR A 27 11.47 20.00 1.68
N PRO A 28 12.78 20.08 1.98
CA PRO A 28 13.83 19.94 1.00
C PRO A 28 13.82 18.51 0.39
N ASP A 29 14.18 18.42 -0.88
CA ASP A 29 14.31 17.16 -1.60
C ASP A 29 15.64 16.46 -1.26
N ILE A 30 15.72 15.94 -0.04
CA ILE A 30 16.85 15.15 0.45
C ILE A 30 16.43 13.69 0.47
N SER A 31 17.08 12.88 -0.36
CA SER A 31 16.85 11.44 -0.39
C SER A 31 17.59 10.75 0.76
N PRO A 32 17.03 9.69 1.40
CA PRO A 32 17.73 8.90 2.41
C PRO A 32 19.11 8.41 1.98
N ALA A 33 19.27 8.03 0.72
CA ALA A 33 20.57 7.57 0.18
C ALA A 33 21.65 8.66 0.16
N ARG A 34 21.27 9.94 0.18
CA ARG A 34 22.20 11.09 0.06
C ARG A 34 22.41 11.84 1.37
N VAL A 35 21.98 11.27 2.48
CA VAL A 35 22.18 11.91 3.78
C VAL A 35 23.67 11.93 4.14
N GLU A 36 24.14 13.11 4.48
CA GLU A 36 25.49 13.38 4.99
C GLU A 36 25.39 14.19 6.28
N PRO A 37 26.47 14.29 7.09
CA PRO A 37 26.46 15.04 8.34
C PRO A 37 26.10 16.52 8.19
N SER A 38 26.33 17.11 7.01
CA SER A 38 26.00 18.51 6.71
C SER A 38 24.49 18.82 6.75
N VAL A 39 23.63 17.82 6.63
CA VAL A 39 22.17 17.99 6.65
C VAL A 39 21.51 17.54 7.95
N PHE A 40 22.30 17.24 9.00
CA PHE A 40 21.73 16.91 10.30
C PHE A 40 20.97 18.11 10.88
N GLY A 41 19.85 17.85 11.53
CA GLY A 41 18.93 18.86 12.03
C GLY A 41 17.94 19.39 11.00
N THR A 42 18.06 18.98 9.73
CA THR A 42 17.12 19.40 8.68
C THR A 42 15.85 18.57 8.76
N ASP A 43 14.69 19.23 8.72
CA ASP A 43 13.40 18.59 8.61
C ASP A 43 13.16 18.06 7.20
N VAL A 44 12.75 16.82 7.11
CA VAL A 44 12.43 16.15 5.85
C VAL A 44 11.08 15.44 5.93
N ARG A 45 10.52 15.13 4.76
CA ARG A 45 9.35 14.27 4.64
C ARG A 45 9.70 13.06 3.79
N TRP A 46 9.71 11.89 4.41
CA TRP A 46 9.99 10.63 3.76
C TRP A 46 8.84 9.65 3.97
N GLY A 47 8.71 8.71 3.07
CA GLY A 47 7.74 7.63 3.23
C GLY A 47 8.22 6.35 2.60
N GLY A 48 7.48 5.28 2.85
CA GLY A 48 7.83 3.98 2.33
C GLY A 48 7.03 2.85 2.97
N ILE A 49 7.61 1.68 2.92
CA ILE A 49 7.04 0.45 3.45
C ILE A 49 7.73 0.11 4.78
N ILE A 50 6.96 -0.14 5.81
CA ILE A 50 7.46 -0.60 7.12
C ILE A 50 8.11 -1.97 6.95
N ILE A 51 9.37 -2.10 7.40
CA ILE A 51 10.09 -3.38 7.46
C ILE A 51 9.93 -3.99 8.86
N ALA A 52 10.15 -3.19 9.90
CA ALA A 52 10.04 -3.63 11.28
C ALA A 52 9.73 -2.45 12.21
N THR A 53 9.00 -2.73 13.28
CA THR A 53 8.77 -1.77 14.36
C THR A 53 9.36 -2.35 15.65
N ARG A 54 10.18 -1.55 16.32
CA ARG A 54 10.82 -1.91 17.59
C ARG A 54 10.39 -0.93 18.66
N VAL A 55 10.06 -1.47 19.81
CA VAL A 55 9.62 -0.69 20.96
C VAL A 55 10.65 -0.85 22.07
N ASP A 56 11.24 0.27 22.48
CA ASP A 56 12.11 0.37 23.63
C ASP A 56 11.31 0.99 24.83
N ALA A 57 11.92 1.06 25.99
CA ALA A 57 11.25 1.53 27.21
C ALA A 57 10.60 2.93 27.07
N ASN A 58 11.21 3.85 26.31
CA ASN A 58 10.78 5.24 26.23
C ASN A 58 10.48 5.72 24.80
N LYS A 59 10.73 4.91 23.80
CA LYS A 59 10.56 5.27 22.39
C LYS A 59 10.22 4.07 21.53
N SER A 60 9.62 4.36 20.40
CA SER A 60 9.42 3.39 19.33
C SER A 60 10.19 3.82 18.09
N CYS A 61 10.82 2.88 17.41
CA CYS A 61 11.56 3.09 16.16
C CYS A 61 11.01 2.19 15.07
N ILE A 62 10.81 2.74 13.88
CA ILE A 62 10.31 2.04 12.70
C ILE A 62 11.42 2.01 11.66
N GLU A 63 11.77 0.84 11.18
CA GLU A 63 12.62 0.66 10.00
C GLU A 63 11.74 0.71 8.74
N ILE A 64 12.08 1.57 7.80
CA ILE A 64 11.26 1.87 6.63
C ILE A 64 12.12 1.72 5.36
N LEU A 65 11.62 0.97 4.38
CA LEU A 65 12.15 0.96 3.02
C LEU A 65 11.57 2.17 2.28
N SER A 66 12.41 3.14 1.98
CA SER A 66 11.99 4.39 1.34
C SER A 66 11.36 4.15 -0.03
N ARG A 67 10.30 4.90 -0.32
CA ARG A 67 9.62 4.97 -1.62
C ARG A 67 9.41 6.43 -2.00
N GLU A 68 9.33 6.70 -3.28
CA GLU A 68 8.91 8.01 -3.77
C GLU A 68 7.49 8.34 -3.29
N LEU A 69 7.23 9.60 -3.00
CA LEU A 69 5.93 10.07 -2.55
C LEU A 69 5.13 10.59 -3.73
N GLY A 70 3.96 10.02 -3.94
CA GLY A 70 3.03 10.46 -4.95
C GLY A 70 2.32 11.78 -4.60
N LYS A 71 1.37 12.18 -5.44
CA LYS A 71 0.65 13.46 -5.36
C LYS A 71 0.08 13.79 -3.97
N TYR A 72 -0.34 12.79 -3.21
CA TYR A 72 -0.92 12.97 -1.87
C TYR A 72 0.05 12.64 -0.75
N MET A 73 1.34 12.63 -1.06
CA MET A 73 2.40 12.24 -0.12
C MET A 73 2.27 10.79 0.40
N ARG A 74 1.53 9.96 -0.30
CA ARG A 74 1.47 8.53 -0.05
C ARG A 74 2.60 7.84 -0.83
N PRO A 75 3.30 6.85 -0.24
CA PRO A 75 4.32 6.08 -0.94
C PRO A 75 3.79 5.46 -2.23
N GLU A 76 4.54 5.53 -3.31
CA GLU A 76 4.17 4.93 -4.58
C GLU A 76 4.39 3.42 -4.57
N THR A 77 3.60 2.73 -5.42
CA THR A 77 3.78 1.30 -5.68
C THR A 77 4.88 1.11 -6.71
N GLY A 78 5.77 0.17 -6.49
CA GLY A 78 6.87 -0.11 -7.41
C GLY A 78 8.11 -0.55 -6.64
N ASP A 79 9.20 -0.85 -7.34
CA ASP A 79 10.42 -1.36 -6.74
C ASP A 79 11.51 -0.29 -6.55
N SER A 80 11.27 0.93 -7.05
CA SER A 80 12.19 2.05 -6.86
C SER A 80 12.32 2.40 -5.39
N THR A 81 13.55 2.48 -4.88
CA THR A 81 13.84 2.81 -3.49
C THR A 81 15.08 3.69 -3.38
N ALA A 82 15.03 4.63 -2.44
CA ALA A 82 16.18 5.42 -2.03
C ALA A 82 16.90 4.84 -0.79
N GLY A 83 16.73 3.53 -0.56
CA GLY A 83 17.35 2.83 0.56
C GLY A 83 16.42 2.76 1.80
N ARG A 84 17.02 2.41 2.92
CA ARG A 84 16.31 2.26 4.20
C ARG A 84 16.66 3.41 5.14
N PHE A 85 15.73 3.78 5.98
CA PHE A 85 15.95 4.70 7.08
C PHE A 85 15.20 4.25 8.34
N ILE A 86 15.54 4.83 9.46
CA ILE A 86 14.89 4.55 10.74
C ILE A 86 14.25 5.84 11.23
N GLY A 87 12.96 5.80 11.52
CA GLY A 87 12.24 6.87 12.18
C GLY A 87 11.96 6.49 13.62
N CYS A 88 12.35 7.34 14.58
CA CYS A 88 12.08 7.13 15.99
C CYS A 88 11.23 8.25 16.56
N GLN A 89 10.32 7.93 17.48
CA GLN A 89 9.55 8.93 18.25
C GLN A 89 9.43 8.49 19.71
N PRO A 90 9.23 9.43 20.65
CA PRO A 90 8.86 9.11 22.01
C PRO A 90 7.53 8.36 22.09
N GLY A 91 7.39 7.49 23.11
CA GLY A 91 6.15 6.78 23.36
C GLY A 91 6.05 5.44 22.63
N PHE A 92 4.87 4.86 22.71
CA PHE A 92 4.57 3.50 22.25
C PHE A 92 3.86 3.52 20.89
N LEU A 93 4.42 2.81 19.92
CA LEU A 93 3.76 2.46 18.67
C LEU A 93 3.53 0.94 18.66
N ASP A 94 2.27 0.53 18.60
CA ASP A 94 1.91 -0.89 18.58
C ASP A 94 2.44 -1.57 17.31
N PRO A 95 3.34 -2.58 17.42
CA PRO A 95 3.87 -3.28 16.26
C PRO A 95 2.82 -4.02 15.42
N MET A 96 1.65 -4.34 15.98
CA MET A 96 0.54 -4.93 15.23
C MET A 96 -0.16 -3.91 14.33
N VAL A 97 -0.21 -2.65 14.76
CA VAL A 97 -0.76 -1.53 13.96
C VAL A 97 0.26 -1.08 12.93
N TYR A 98 1.50 -0.86 13.36
CA TYR A 98 2.65 -0.47 12.52
C TYR A 98 3.40 -1.70 12.02
N ALA A 99 2.64 -2.67 11.51
CA ALA A 99 3.17 -3.95 11.06
C ALA A 99 3.98 -3.83 9.77
N ALA A 100 4.86 -4.79 9.53
CA ALA A 100 5.59 -4.90 8.27
C ALA A 100 4.63 -4.92 7.06
N GLY A 101 5.05 -4.32 5.97
CA GLY A 101 4.27 -4.21 4.74
C GLY A 101 3.25 -3.05 4.71
N ARG A 102 3.04 -2.31 5.84
CA ARG A 102 2.20 -1.11 5.86
C ARG A 102 2.93 0.08 5.23
N GLU A 103 2.17 0.92 4.55
CA GLU A 103 2.66 2.18 4.00
C GLU A 103 2.60 3.27 5.06
N ILE A 104 3.67 4.04 5.17
CA ILE A 104 3.79 5.15 6.12
C ILE A 104 4.48 6.34 5.47
N THR A 105 4.08 7.54 5.86
CA THR A 105 4.79 8.79 5.56
C THR A 105 5.09 9.48 6.89
N VAL A 106 6.32 9.92 7.05
CA VAL A 106 6.81 10.58 8.27
C VAL A 106 7.43 11.92 7.93
N THR A 107 7.32 12.86 8.86
CA THR A 107 8.08 14.10 8.88
C THR A 107 8.95 14.15 10.11
N GLY A 108 10.12 14.76 10.03
CA GLY A 108 11.01 14.84 11.17
C GLY A 108 12.41 15.29 10.81
N ALA A 109 13.23 15.53 11.84
CA ALA A 109 14.60 15.99 11.71
C ALA A 109 15.59 14.83 11.54
N ILE A 110 16.52 14.97 10.61
CA ILE A 110 17.65 14.04 10.45
C ILE A 110 18.59 14.18 11.63
N GLN A 111 18.73 13.13 12.45
CA GLN A 111 19.57 13.17 13.66
C GLN A 111 20.99 12.71 13.42
N LYS A 112 21.14 11.57 12.76
CA LYS A 112 22.43 10.89 12.59
C LYS A 112 22.35 9.82 11.51
N ILE A 113 23.49 9.21 11.24
CA ILE A 113 23.57 7.97 10.46
C ILE A 113 24.05 6.85 11.38
N GLU A 114 23.32 5.75 11.45
CA GLU A 114 23.75 4.53 12.09
C GLU A 114 24.23 3.51 11.06
N VAL A 115 25.35 2.87 11.30
CA VAL A 115 25.81 1.76 10.48
C VAL A 115 25.45 0.46 11.19
N LYS A 116 24.58 -0.32 10.58
CA LYS A 116 24.14 -1.63 11.08
C LYS A 116 24.40 -2.69 10.05
N LYS A 117 24.64 -3.93 10.49
CA LYS A 117 24.71 -5.05 9.57
C LYS A 117 23.31 -5.38 9.04
N LEU A 118 23.20 -5.46 7.73
CA LEU A 118 22.09 -6.07 7.03
C LEU A 118 22.63 -7.39 6.46
N GLU A 119 22.41 -8.48 7.16
CA GLU A 119 23.16 -9.73 6.99
C GLU A 119 24.68 -9.46 7.18
N ASP A 120 25.51 -9.70 6.17
CA ASP A 120 26.95 -9.44 6.21
C ASP A 120 27.35 -8.06 5.66
N PHE A 121 26.38 -7.29 5.17
CA PHE A 121 26.64 -5.99 4.56
C PHE A 121 26.49 -4.85 5.59
N ALA A 122 27.53 -3.98 5.67
CA ALA A 122 27.47 -2.76 6.51
C ALA A 122 26.58 -1.70 5.84
N TYR A 123 25.35 -1.58 6.29
CA TYR A 123 24.36 -0.68 5.70
C TYR A 123 24.23 0.61 6.53
N ARG A 124 24.17 1.75 5.83
CA ARG A 124 24.01 3.08 6.42
C ARG A 124 22.52 3.40 6.55
N TYR A 125 22.07 3.59 7.79
CA TYR A 125 20.69 3.99 8.11
C TYR A 125 20.66 5.43 8.57
N PRO A 126 20.14 6.38 7.78
CA PRO A 126 19.74 7.66 8.34
C PRO A 126 18.68 7.47 9.42
N VAL A 127 18.83 8.19 10.52
CA VAL A 127 17.90 8.16 11.65
C VAL A 127 17.18 9.50 11.74
N LEU A 128 15.86 9.46 11.72
CA LEU A 128 14.98 10.59 11.93
C LEU A 128 14.43 10.60 13.35
N GLU A 129 14.32 11.77 13.94
CA GLU A 129 13.37 12.03 15.01
C GLU A 129 12.04 12.41 14.37
N ILE A 130 11.02 11.58 14.53
CA ILE A 130 9.70 11.78 13.92
C ILE A 130 8.97 12.86 14.72
N HIS A 131 8.45 13.88 14.02
CA HIS A 131 7.52 14.87 14.54
C HIS A 131 6.08 14.44 14.28
N ASP A 132 5.77 14.09 13.03
CA ASP A 132 4.46 13.62 12.63
C ASP A 132 4.56 12.41 11.71
N LEU A 133 3.50 11.60 11.70
CA LEU A 133 3.40 10.43 10.84
C LEU A 133 1.96 10.18 10.37
N VAL A 134 1.85 9.59 9.20
CA VAL A 134 0.60 9.10 8.64
C VAL A 134 0.77 7.64 8.25
N LEU A 135 0.03 6.77 8.92
CA LEU A 135 -0.09 5.36 8.55
C LEU A 135 -1.25 5.20 7.57
N TRP A 136 -0.93 4.83 6.34
CA TRP A 136 -1.93 4.71 5.28
C TRP A 136 -2.79 3.46 5.44
N GLU A 137 -4.05 3.54 5.02
CA GLU A 137 -4.91 2.35 4.92
C GLU A 137 -4.33 1.34 3.91
N LYS A 138 -4.54 0.05 4.19
CA LYS A 138 -4.16 -1.00 3.23
C LYS A 138 -4.84 -0.76 1.88
N ARG A 139 -4.09 -0.88 0.79
CA ARG A 139 -4.66 -0.72 -0.56
C ARG A 139 -5.64 -1.85 -0.84
N LYS A 140 -6.84 -1.49 -1.25
CA LYS A 140 -7.83 -2.46 -1.72
C LYS A 140 -7.49 -2.85 -3.16
N VAL A 141 -7.19 -4.11 -3.38
CA VAL A 141 -7.01 -4.62 -4.74
C VAL A 141 -8.39 -4.87 -5.34
N VAL A 142 -8.83 -3.99 -6.22
CA VAL A 142 -10.06 -4.22 -7.00
C VAL A 142 -9.67 -5.05 -8.22
N MET A 143 -9.85 -6.35 -8.15
CA MET A 143 -9.77 -7.18 -9.35
C MET A 143 -11.02 -6.88 -10.20
N ARG A 144 -10.85 -6.09 -11.24
CA ARG A 144 -11.87 -6.02 -12.30
C ARG A 144 -11.79 -7.33 -13.06
N TYR A 145 -12.67 -8.26 -12.75
CA TYR A 145 -12.97 -9.33 -13.68
C TYR A 145 -13.55 -8.65 -14.94
N ARG A 146 -12.75 -8.57 -15.97
CA ARG A 146 -13.25 -8.34 -17.32
C ARG A 146 -14.05 -9.60 -17.64
N GLY A 147 -15.36 -9.57 -17.33
CA GLY A 147 -16.26 -10.63 -17.76
C GLY A 147 -16.03 -10.90 -19.23
N PHE A 148 -16.22 -12.12 -19.66
CA PHE A 148 -16.11 -12.60 -21.05
C PHE A 148 -17.09 -11.86 -22.00
N ASN A 149 -17.09 -10.54 -21.99
CA ASN A 149 -17.66 -9.68 -23.03
C ASN A 149 -16.52 -9.18 -23.95
N ASP A 150 -15.52 -10.01 -24.19
CA ASP A 150 -14.60 -9.81 -25.27
C ASP A 150 -15.39 -10.11 -26.56
N PRO A 151 -15.65 -9.13 -27.43
CA PRO A 151 -16.36 -9.34 -28.66
C PRO A 151 -15.66 -10.35 -29.59
N PHE A 152 -14.40 -10.67 -29.31
CA PHE A 152 -13.66 -11.71 -30.04
C PHE A 152 -13.90 -13.13 -29.52
N TYR A 153 -14.26 -13.31 -28.24
CA TYR A 153 -14.48 -14.65 -27.67
C TYR A 153 -15.96 -14.96 -27.35
N GLY A 154 -16.82 -13.95 -27.28
CA GLY A 154 -18.23 -14.13 -26.87
C GLY A 154 -19.15 -14.77 -27.92
N PRO A 155 -19.12 -14.37 -29.17
CA PRO A 155 -20.09 -14.86 -30.18
C PRO A 155 -19.66 -16.12 -30.93
N MET A 156 -18.42 -16.56 -30.87
CA MET A 156 -17.94 -17.63 -31.76
C MET A 156 -18.41 -19.03 -31.36
N TYR A 157 -18.97 -19.19 -30.17
CA TYR A 157 -19.51 -20.45 -29.68
C TYR A 157 -21.05 -20.47 -29.56
N GLY A 158 -21.75 -19.37 -29.88
CA GLY A 158 -23.18 -19.25 -29.62
C GLY A 158 -24.14 -19.77 -30.68
N PRO A 159 -24.09 -19.40 -31.96
CA PRO A 159 -25.18 -19.73 -32.87
C PRO A 159 -25.04 -20.99 -33.74
N TRP A 160 -23.86 -21.58 -33.81
CA TRP A 160 -23.64 -22.68 -34.78
C TRP A 160 -23.94 -24.08 -34.24
N TYR A 161 -24.20 -24.24 -32.95
CA TYR A 161 -24.62 -25.53 -32.36
C TYR A 161 -26.11 -25.62 -32.04
N GLY A 162 -26.91 -24.69 -32.53
CA GLY A 162 -28.37 -24.65 -32.32
C GLY A 162 -29.19 -24.79 -33.63
N ALA A 163 -28.66 -25.32 -34.70
CA ALA A 163 -29.49 -25.67 -35.84
C ALA A 163 -30.32 -26.93 -35.50
N PRO A 164 -31.65 -26.86 -35.56
CA PRO A 164 -32.49 -28.04 -35.39
C PRO A 164 -32.45 -28.87 -36.65
N GLY A 165 -31.63 -29.88 -36.67
CA GLY A 165 -31.52 -30.73 -37.83
C GLY A 165 -30.89 -32.06 -37.53
N TYR A 166 -31.73 -33.08 -37.32
CA TYR A 166 -31.44 -34.50 -37.52
C TYR A 166 -30.20 -35.10 -36.85
N TRP A 167 -30.42 -36.10 -36.06
CA TRP A 167 -29.47 -36.99 -35.38
C TRP A 167 -29.13 -36.64 -33.93
N GLY A 168 -29.96 -37.06 -33.01
CA GLY A 168 -29.57 -36.98 -31.63
C GLY A 168 -30.57 -37.37 -30.56
N ALA A 169 -31.42 -38.30 -30.82
CA ALA A 169 -32.17 -39.00 -29.75
C ALA A 169 -31.32 -40.13 -29.20
N TRP A 170 -30.30 -39.83 -28.46
CA TRP A 170 -29.61 -40.77 -27.55
C TRP A 170 -28.60 -39.99 -26.70
N GLY A 171 -28.91 -39.85 -25.39
CA GLY A 171 -27.90 -39.38 -24.42
C GLY A 171 -28.31 -38.19 -23.57
N GLY A 172 -29.42 -38.29 -22.88
CA GLY A 172 -29.67 -37.41 -21.74
C GLY A 172 -28.76 -37.78 -20.58
N TYR A 173 -27.90 -36.83 -20.20
CA TYR A 173 -27.31 -36.79 -18.86
C TYR A 173 -27.97 -35.69 -18.08
N PRO A 174 -28.86 -35.99 -17.13
CA PRO A 174 -29.58 -34.99 -16.33
C PRO A 174 -28.93 -34.74 -15.00
N TRP A 175 -27.67 -34.31 -14.94
CA TRP A 175 -27.06 -33.98 -13.64
C TRP A 175 -25.88 -33.03 -13.75
N TYR A 176 -26.04 -31.88 -14.42
CA TYR A 176 -25.17 -30.73 -14.16
C TYR A 176 -26.05 -29.52 -13.86
N PRO A 177 -26.10 -29.06 -12.59
CA PRO A 177 -26.70 -27.77 -12.31
C PRO A 177 -25.86 -26.70 -13.01
N ARG A 178 -26.48 -25.93 -13.89
CA ARG A 178 -25.88 -24.72 -14.48
C ARG A 178 -25.53 -23.78 -13.32
N PRO A 179 -24.28 -23.34 -13.19
CA PRO A 179 -24.01 -22.23 -12.30
C PRO A 179 -24.68 -20.99 -12.91
N PHE A 180 -25.69 -20.50 -12.25
CA PHE A 180 -26.29 -19.20 -12.51
C PHE A 180 -25.18 -18.15 -12.49
N GLY A 181 -24.97 -17.47 -13.61
CA GLY A 181 -24.10 -16.30 -13.69
C GLY A 181 -24.68 -15.17 -12.84
N GLY A 182 -24.28 -15.12 -11.59
CA GLY A 182 -24.45 -13.98 -10.74
C GLY A 182 -23.34 -12.99 -11.05
N TYR A 183 -23.68 -11.78 -11.46
CA TYR A 183 -22.76 -10.64 -11.45
C TYR A 183 -22.44 -10.30 -10.00
N GLY A 184 -21.45 -10.98 -9.43
CA GLY A 184 -20.94 -10.66 -8.11
C GLY A 184 -19.66 -9.88 -8.25
N THR A 185 -19.64 -8.63 -7.84
CA THR A 185 -18.40 -7.94 -7.47
C THR A 185 -17.88 -8.59 -6.20
N GLY A 186 -17.19 -9.72 -6.35
CA GLY A 186 -16.52 -10.38 -5.25
C GLY A 186 -15.27 -9.60 -4.88
N TYR A 187 -15.27 -9.00 -3.72
CA TYR A 187 -14.04 -8.57 -3.08
C TYR A 187 -13.34 -9.84 -2.59
N ILE A 188 -12.22 -10.18 -3.22
CA ILE A 188 -11.29 -11.16 -2.63
C ILE A 188 -10.38 -10.33 -1.74
N GLU A 189 -10.54 -10.48 -0.44
CA GLU A 189 -9.56 -9.98 0.51
C GLU A 189 -8.22 -10.67 0.20
N PRO A 190 -7.13 -9.91 -0.01
CA PRO A 190 -5.83 -10.54 -0.24
C PRO A 190 -5.55 -11.42 0.97
N GLN A 191 -5.38 -12.72 0.77
CA GLN A 191 -4.90 -13.58 1.84
C GLN A 191 -3.56 -13.01 2.28
N GLU A 192 -3.51 -12.54 3.51
CA GLU A 192 -2.29 -12.16 4.18
C GLU A 192 -1.40 -13.41 4.16
N LEU A 193 -0.31 -13.35 3.41
CA LEU A 193 0.72 -14.39 3.47
C LEU A 193 1.14 -14.47 4.94
N LEU A 194 0.69 -15.51 5.60
CA LEU A 194 1.12 -15.81 6.96
C LEU A 194 2.65 -15.77 6.96
N PRO A 195 3.29 -15.09 7.93
CA PRO A 195 4.73 -15.14 8.07
C PRO A 195 5.13 -16.61 8.15
N GLY A 196 6.09 -16.99 7.34
CA GLY A 196 6.64 -18.33 7.35
C GLY A 196 7.04 -18.73 8.77
N PRO A 197 7.07 -20.04 9.10
CA PRO A 197 7.34 -20.50 10.44
C PRO A 197 8.65 -19.91 10.95
N ALA A 198 8.59 -19.28 12.13
CA ALA A 198 9.77 -18.76 12.80
C ALA A 198 10.78 -19.92 12.96
N ILE A 199 11.96 -19.75 12.39
CA ILE A 199 13.08 -20.68 12.62
C ILE A 199 13.48 -20.50 14.08
N ILE A 200 13.10 -21.45 14.91
CA ILE A 200 13.59 -21.54 16.29
C ILE A 200 15.02 -22.05 16.21
N GLU A 201 15.99 -21.15 16.28
CA GLU A 201 17.37 -21.55 16.53
C GLU A 201 17.46 -22.09 17.95
N THR A 202 17.54 -23.42 18.06
CA THR A 202 17.96 -24.08 19.30
C THR A 202 19.46 -23.85 19.48
N SER A 203 19.81 -22.91 20.34
CA SER A 203 21.18 -22.77 20.82
C SER A 203 21.58 -24.02 21.60
N LYS A 204 22.65 -24.64 21.17
CA LYS A 204 23.41 -25.67 21.89
C LYS A 204 24.54 -25.03 22.64
#